data_9a3676c74358a8bd6a4de69847cb542e
#
_entry.id   9a3676c74358a8bd6a4de69847cb542e
#
_cell.length_a   1.000
_cell.length_b   1.000
_cell.length_c   1.000
_cell.angle_alpha   90.00
_cell.angle_beta   90.00
_cell.angle_gamma   90.00
#
_symmetry.space_group_name_H-M   'P 1'
#
loop_
_entity.id
_entity.type
_entity.pdbx_description
1 polymer ?
#
loop_
_entity_poly.entity_id
_entity_poly.type
_entity_poly.pdbx_seq_one_letter_code
_entity_poly.pdbx_strand_id
1 'polypeptide(L)'
;SMKDEDVSVVNYLAAGYAAFELGEKDKWKQWLDLAEEAFPVSKSTIVSLRAQLLYRSEQFEQCLAVLEQAKETSLNDQTLMNLLKDVYFKLEEWEELESLLPMLEKNKVISVKEAERIRKRLLMEKLHSLHAAVSDGADSERTQLHKMWKKCPQAFHQDAKVVGYYSSLLLDLGDRRGAAKVIEYALEKCWSVDLIHRYGAAEYDSHSRQLLVAEGWLASRPADAELLLTLARICMRDRLWGKAREYYEASLKIKPTVCAF
;
A
#
# COMPACT_ATOMS: atom_id res chain seq x y z
N SER A 1 31.23 38.74 -34.69
CA SER A 1 31.42 37.56 -33.84
C SER A 1 30.67 37.63 -32.51
N MET A 2 29.46 38.09 -32.48
CA MET A 2 28.57 38.15 -31.31
C MET A 2 27.14 37.85 -31.74
N LYS A 3 26.91 36.75 -32.45
CA LYS A 3 25.57 36.36 -32.93
C LYS A 3 25.29 34.85 -32.90
N ASP A 4 26.19 33.99 -32.40
CA ASP A 4 26.00 32.55 -32.39
C ASP A 4 25.78 31.96 -30.97
N GLU A 5 25.77 32.78 -29.91
CA GLU A 5 25.61 32.29 -28.53
C GLU A 5 24.14 32.32 -28.02
N ASP A 6 23.17 32.72 -28.83
CA ASP A 6 21.75 32.79 -28.44
C ASP A 6 20.92 31.55 -28.84
N VAL A 7 21.57 30.42 -29.16
CA VAL A 7 20.86 29.16 -29.24
C VAL A 7 20.77 28.62 -27.81
N SER A 8 19.81 29.12 -27.09
CA SER A 8 19.55 28.75 -25.69
C SER A 8 19.25 27.24 -25.58
N VAL A 9 19.73 26.60 -24.52
CA VAL A 9 19.35 25.23 -24.16
C VAL A 9 17.83 25.03 -24.26
N VAL A 10 17.04 26.08 -24.02
CA VAL A 10 15.58 26.10 -24.14
C VAL A 10 15.10 25.72 -25.53
N ASN A 11 15.83 26.12 -26.59
CA ASN A 11 15.44 25.79 -27.98
C ASN A 11 15.59 24.29 -28.25
N TYR A 12 16.65 23.65 -27.74
CA TYR A 12 16.85 22.20 -27.86
C TYR A 12 15.80 21.45 -27.05
N LEU A 13 15.51 21.90 -25.82
CA LEU A 13 14.48 21.30 -24.97
C LEU A 13 13.09 21.42 -25.59
N ALA A 14 12.77 22.59 -26.15
CA ALA A 14 11.51 22.80 -26.84
C ALA A 14 11.40 21.95 -28.13
N ALA A 15 12.49 21.82 -28.90
CA ALA A 15 12.51 20.95 -30.08
C ALA A 15 12.35 19.48 -29.71
N GLY A 16 13.03 19.03 -28.65
CA GLY A 16 12.88 17.66 -28.12
C GLY A 16 11.44 17.40 -27.65
N TYR A 17 10.86 18.32 -26.87
CA TYR A 17 9.47 18.21 -26.43
C TYR A 17 8.47 18.19 -27.60
N ALA A 18 8.64 19.09 -28.58
CA ALA A 18 7.80 19.12 -29.78
C ALA A 18 7.90 17.83 -30.60
N ALA A 19 9.11 17.30 -30.79
CA ALA A 19 9.33 16.02 -31.46
C ALA A 19 8.65 14.86 -30.72
N PHE A 20 8.65 14.89 -29.39
CA PHE A 20 7.94 13.91 -28.57
C PHE A 20 6.42 13.97 -28.79
N GLU A 21 5.82 15.18 -28.74
CA GLU A 21 4.37 15.39 -28.95
C GLU A 21 3.93 15.01 -30.38
N LEU A 22 4.83 15.15 -31.37
CA LEU A 22 4.60 14.70 -32.75
C LEU A 22 4.75 13.17 -32.92
N GLY A 23 5.14 12.44 -31.88
CA GLY A 23 5.35 10.98 -31.94
C GLY A 23 6.64 10.55 -32.64
N GLU A 24 7.59 11.46 -32.85
CA GLU A 24 8.89 11.17 -33.48
C GLU A 24 9.85 10.54 -32.48
N LYS A 25 9.70 9.20 -32.28
CA LYS A 25 10.30 8.43 -31.18
C LYS A 25 11.82 8.60 -31.01
N ASP A 26 12.58 8.74 -32.09
CA ASP A 26 14.04 8.82 -32.03
C ASP A 26 14.56 10.26 -32.06
N LYS A 27 13.83 11.16 -32.66
CA LYS A 27 14.26 12.56 -32.80
C LYS A 27 14.32 13.33 -31.50
N TRP A 28 13.34 13.12 -30.60
CA TRP A 28 13.37 13.80 -29.32
C TRP A 28 14.59 13.40 -28.47
N LYS A 29 15.04 12.15 -28.56
CA LYS A 29 16.27 11.69 -27.89
C LYS A 29 17.48 12.38 -28.46
N GLN A 30 17.59 12.46 -29.80
CA GLN A 30 18.67 13.16 -30.47
C GLN A 30 18.77 14.64 -30.10
N TRP A 31 17.61 15.34 -29.99
CA TRP A 31 17.60 16.73 -29.54
C TRP A 31 18.12 16.89 -28.11
N LEU A 32 17.80 15.97 -27.22
CA LEU A 32 18.28 16.03 -25.84
C LEU A 32 19.77 15.61 -25.74
N ASP A 33 20.24 14.71 -26.58
CA ASP A 33 21.68 14.36 -26.66
C ASP A 33 22.48 15.55 -27.13
N LEU A 34 22.06 16.23 -28.21
CA LEU A 34 22.67 17.47 -28.68
C LEU A 34 22.64 18.58 -27.62
N ALA A 35 21.57 18.69 -26.86
CA ALA A 35 21.49 19.64 -25.75
C ALA A 35 22.53 19.34 -24.68
N GLU A 36 22.74 18.07 -24.33
CA GLU A 36 23.69 17.63 -23.29
C GLU A 36 25.13 17.89 -23.70
N GLU A 37 25.46 17.67 -24.98
CA GLU A 37 26.78 17.97 -25.56
C GLU A 37 27.06 19.49 -25.60
N ALA A 38 26.04 20.28 -26.03
CA ALA A 38 26.20 21.72 -26.20
C ALA A 38 26.19 22.49 -24.89
N PHE A 39 25.44 22.01 -23.87
CA PHE A 39 25.17 22.72 -22.61
C PHE A 39 25.39 21.84 -21.38
N PRO A 40 26.61 21.38 -21.08
CA PRO A 40 26.88 20.50 -19.94
C PRO A 40 26.53 21.12 -18.58
N VAL A 41 26.52 22.46 -18.47
CA VAL A 41 26.09 23.19 -17.27
C VAL A 41 24.60 23.01 -16.97
N SER A 42 23.78 22.80 -18.01
CA SER A 42 22.32 22.61 -17.90
C SER A 42 21.92 21.14 -17.82
N LYS A 43 22.87 20.26 -17.51
CA LYS A 43 22.67 18.80 -17.48
C LYS A 43 21.46 18.36 -16.61
N SER A 44 21.29 18.96 -15.45
CA SER A 44 20.17 18.60 -14.55
C SER A 44 18.79 18.86 -15.17
N THR A 45 18.65 20.00 -15.91
CA THR A 45 17.39 20.35 -16.60
C THR A 45 17.12 19.41 -17.76
N ILE A 46 18.18 19.06 -18.55
CA ILE A 46 18.07 18.15 -19.68
C ILE A 46 17.68 16.75 -19.19
N VAL A 47 18.34 16.26 -18.15
CA VAL A 47 18.03 14.98 -17.50
C VAL A 47 16.60 14.96 -16.95
N SER A 48 16.15 16.05 -16.34
CA SER A 48 14.80 16.14 -15.83
C SER A 48 13.76 16.01 -16.95
N LEU A 49 13.95 16.71 -18.07
CA LEU A 49 13.07 16.58 -19.24
C LEU A 49 13.13 15.18 -19.83
N ARG A 50 14.34 14.63 -20.03
CA ARG A 50 14.54 13.26 -20.54
C ARG A 50 13.79 12.24 -19.71
N ALA A 51 13.94 12.29 -18.41
CA ALA A 51 13.25 11.38 -17.47
C ALA A 51 11.72 11.54 -17.54
N GLN A 52 11.21 12.77 -17.62
CA GLN A 52 9.78 13.03 -17.77
C GLN A 52 9.21 12.46 -19.09
N LEU A 53 9.93 12.62 -20.21
CA LEU A 53 9.49 12.07 -21.49
C LEU A 53 9.55 10.55 -21.52
N LEU A 54 10.57 9.93 -20.92
CA LEU A 54 10.67 8.48 -20.74
C LEU A 54 9.52 7.94 -19.90
N TYR A 55 9.18 8.63 -18.79
CA TYR A 55 8.06 8.26 -17.95
C TYR A 55 6.71 8.34 -18.69
N ARG A 56 6.49 9.42 -19.46
CA ARG A 56 5.27 9.60 -20.28
C ARG A 56 5.15 8.58 -21.42
N SER A 57 6.27 8.07 -21.91
CA SER A 57 6.31 6.99 -22.92
C SER A 57 6.32 5.58 -22.30
N GLU A 58 6.09 5.47 -20.99
CA GLU A 58 6.05 4.21 -20.24
C GLU A 58 7.35 3.40 -20.32
N GLN A 59 8.48 4.05 -20.62
CA GLN A 59 9.82 3.43 -20.66
C GLN A 59 10.46 3.52 -19.27
N PHE A 60 9.86 2.83 -18.28
CA PHE A 60 10.18 3.02 -16.86
C PHE A 60 11.60 2.58 -16.52
N GLU A 61 12.12 1.48 -17.10
CA GLU A 61 13.49 0.99 -16.85
C GLU A 61 14.55 1.99 -17.37
N GLN A 62 14.30 2.59 -18.57
CA GLN A 62 15.20 3.61 -19.11
C GLN A 62 15.11 4.90 -18.27
N CYS A 63 13.91 5.25 -17.83
CA CYS A 63 13.70 6.38 -16.93
C CYS A 63 14.45 6.19 -15.62
N LEU A 64 14.40 4.99 -15.03
CA LEU A 64 15.12 4.64 -13.81
C LEU A 64 16.61 4.81 -13.98
N ALA A 65 17.18 4.25 -15.06
CA ALA A 65 18.62 4.35 -15.34
C ALA A 65 19.10 5.81 -15.43
N VAL A 66 18.31 6.68 -16.08
CA VAL A 66 18.60 8.13 -16.18
C VAL A 66 18.53 8.81 -14.82
N LEU A 67 17.52 8.47 -14.00
CA LEU A 67 17.32 9.05 -12.68
C LEU A 67 18.38 8.61 -11.67
N GLU A 68 18.80 7.36 -11.71
CA GLU A 68 19.86 6.86 -10.82
C GLU A 68 21.22 7.49 -11.11
N GLN A 69 21.57 7.69 -12.39
CA GLN A 69 22.78 8.45 -12.74
C GLN A 69 22.71 9.89 -12.25
N ALA A 70 21.53 10.51 -12.28
CA ALA A 70 21.34 11.87 -11.78
C ALA A 70 21.32 11.95 -10.25
N LYS A 71 20.97 10.87 -9.56
CA LYS A 71 20.91 10.80 -8.10
C LYS A 71 22.24 11.15 -7.45
N GLU A 72 23.35 10.75 -8.05
CA GLU A 72 24.69 11.07 -7.55
C GLU A 72 25.04 12.57 -7.61
N THR A 73 24.45 13.31 -8.56
CA THR A 73 24.78 14.71 -8.82
C THR A 73 23.70 15.70 -8.41
N SER A 74 22.44 15.26 -8.27
CA SER A 74 21.27 16.13 -8.11
C SER A 74 20.30 15.65 -7.04
N LEU A 75 20.81 15.13 -5.93
CA LEU A 75 20.04 14.59 -4.78
C LEU A 75 18.98 15.55 -4.17
N ASN A 76 19.02 16.84 -4.51
CA ASN A 76 18.13 17.86 -3.93
C ASN A 76 17.04 18.33 -4.90
N ASP A 77 16.99 17.83 -6.13
CA ASP A 77 15.93 18.21 -7.06
C ASP A 77 14.63 17.48 -6.72
N GLN A 78 13.66 18.24 -6.20
CA GLN A 78 12.36 17.71 -5.78
C GLN A 78 11.60 17.06 -6.94
N THR A 79 11.76 17.57 -8.16
CA THR A 79 11.10 17.03 -9.36
C THR A 79 11.63 15.64 -9.70
N LEU A 80 12.97 15.50 -9.71
CA LEU A 80 13.62 14.21 -9.97
C LEU A 80 13.32 13.19 -8.87
N MET A 81 13.32 13.61 -7.60
CA MET A 81 12.97 12.73 -6.48
C MET A 81 11.53 12.24 -6.56
N ASN A 82 10.59 13.12 -6.91
CA ASN A 82 9.19 12.73 -7.07
C ASN A 82 9.01 11.76 -8.24
N LEU A 83 9.70 12.02 -9.35
CA LEU A 83 9.65 11.14 -10.51
C LEU A 83 10.29 9.77 -10.21
N LEU A 84 11.40 9.74 -9.46
CA LEU A 84 12.05 8.50 -9.02
C LEU A 84 11.11 7.67 -8.13
N LYS A 85 10.40 8.30 -7.20
CA LYS A 85 9.35 7.66 -6.39
C LYS A 85 8.28 7.02 -7.28
N ASP A 86 7.81 7.76 -8.30
CA ASP A 86 6.76 7.27 -9.19
C ASP A 86 7.24 6.11 -10.07
N VAL A 87 8.51 6.15 -10.51
CA VAL A 87 9.14 5.05 -11.28
C VAL A 87 9.32 3.81 -10.42
N TYR A 88 9.87 3.91 -9.20
CA TYR A 88 9.98 2.77 -8.29
C TYR A 88 8.61 2.15 -8.01
N PHE A 89 7.58 3.00 -7.85
CA PHE A 89 6.21 2.50 -7.65
C PHE A 89 5.67 1.74 -8.86
N LYS A 90 6.01 2.17 -10.09
CA LYS A 90 5.58 1.53 -11.36
C LYS A 90 6.32 0.22 -11.63
N LEU A 91 7.60 0.16 -11.28
CA LEU A 91 8.44 -1.03 -11.43
C LEU A 91 8.31 -2.01 -10.26
N GLU A 92 7.53 -1.66 -9.24
CA GLU A 92 7.35 -2.46 -8.01
C GLU A 92 8.67 -2.68 -7.24
N GLU A 93 9.62 -1.74 -7.35
CA GLU A 93 10.89 -1.73 -6.63
C GLU A 93 10.67 -1.23 -5.19
N TRP A 94 10.12 -2.12 -4.38
CA TRP A 94 9.62 -1.77 -3.04
C TRP A 94 10.72 -1.47 -2.03
N GLU A 95 11.88 -2.12 -2.13
CA GLU A 95 13.01 -1.91 -1.22
C GLU A 95 13.66 -0.54 -1.46
N GLU A 96 13.84 -0.18 -2.73
CA GLU A 96 14.37 1.10 -3.17
C GLU A 96 13.41 2.24 -2.78
N LEU A 97 12.11 2.04 -2.98
CA LEU A 97 11.09 3.00 -2.59
C LEU A 97 11.08 3.21 -1.07
N GLU A 98 11.22 2.14 -0.27
CA GLU A 98 11.31 2.25 1.19
C GLU A 98 12.56 3.03 1.63
N SER A 99 13.69 2.77 0.98
CA SER A 99 14.96 3.48 1.26
C SER A 99 14.91 4.96 0.89
N LEU A 100 14.14 5.32 -0.14
CA LEU A 100 13.96 6.69 -0.61
C LEU A 100 13.03 7.50 0.29
N LEU A 101 12.08 6.86 0.96
CA LEU A 101 10.99 7.50 1.71
C LEU A 101 11.45 8.53 2.75
N PRO A 102 12.48 8.27 3.60
CA PRO A 102 12.96 9.27 4.57
C PRO A 102 13.48 10.55 3.91
N MET A 103 14.09 10.44 2.73
CA MET A 103 14.62 11.57 1.97
C MET A 103 13.48 12.40 1.36
N LEU A 104 12.45 11.75 0.82
CA LEU A 104 11.25 12.42 0.32
C LEU A 104 10.53 13.24 1.39
N GLU A 105 10.45 12.70 2.61
CA GLU A 105 9.84 13.39 3.75
C GLU A 105 10.70 14.56 4.24
N LYS A 106 12.01 14.34 4.40
CA LYS A 106 12.96 15.37 4.83
C LYS A 106 12.95 16.58 3.89
N ASN A 107 12.92 16.32 2.58
CA ASN A 107 12.92 17.36 1.55
C ASN A 107 11.51 17.89 1.23
N LYS A 108 10.47 17.42 1.95
CA LYS A 108 9.06 17.83 1.77
C LYS A 108 8.55 17.63 0.33
N VAL A 109 9.08 16.62 -0.36
CA VAL A 109 8.65 16.24 -1.72
C VAL A 109 7.24 15.64 -1.68
N ILE A 110 6.93 14.91 -0.62
CA ILE A 110 5.62 14.30 -0.38
C ILE A 110 5.00 14.80 0.91
N SER A 111 3.68 14.76 0.98
CA SER A 111 2.95 15.07 2.21
C SER A 111 3.01 13.91 3.21
N VAL A 112 2.77 14.19 4.49
CA VAL A 112 2.67 13.15 5.54
C VAL A 112 1.63 12.10 5.18
N LYS A 113 0.48 12.51 4.65
CA LYS A 113 -0.59 11.58 4.22
C LYS A 113 -0.17 10.69 3.06
N GLU A 114 0.65 11.21 2.16
CA GLU A 114 1.19 10.43 1.03
C GLU A 114 2.25 9.43 1.52
N ALA A 115 3.13 9.84 2.41
CA ALA A 115 4.10 8.97 3.06
C ALA A 115 3.41 7.80 3.79
N GLU A 116 2.33 8.07 4.53
CA GLU A 116 1.54 7.03 5.19
C GLU A 116 0.91 6.06 4.18
N ARG A 117 0.38 6.56 3.05
CA ARG A 117 -0.15 5.70 1.98
C ARG A 117 0.92 4.79 1.38
N ILE A 118 2.13 5.35 1.12
CA ILE A 118 3.25 4.58 0.59
C ILE A 118 3.68 3.51 1.62
N ARG A 119 3.86 3.87 2.90
CA ARG A 119 4.18 2.91 3.97
C ARG A 119 3.15 1.80 4.08
N LYS A 120 1.87 2.14 3.97
CA LYS A 120 0.80 1.14 3.97
C LYS A 120 0.92 0.18 2.78
N ARG A 121 1.19 0.70 1.57
CA ARG A 121 1.39 -0.13 0.39
C ARG A 121 2.60 -1.04 0.55
N LEU A 122 3.75 -0.50 0.99
CA LEU A 122 4.96 -1.27 1.26
C LEU A 122 4.73 -2.39 2.29
N LEU A 123 3.99 -2.09 3.35
CA LEU A 123 3.62 -3.11 4.33
C LEU A 123 2.77 -4.22 3.71
N MET A 124 1.77 -3.86 2.91
CA MET A 124 0.90 -4.84 2.26
C MET A 124 1.68 -5.73 1.29
N GLU A 125 2.61 -5.17 0.51
CA GLU A 125 3.47 -5.94 -0.40
C GLU A 125 4.42 -6.88 0.35
N LYS A 126 5.02 -6.41 1.44
CA LYS A 126 5.84 -7.28 2.32
C LYS A 126 5.02 -8.40 2.96
N LEU A 127 3.80 -8.12 3.39
CA LEU A 127 2.89 -9.14 3.90
C LEU A 127 2.52 -10.15 2.80
N HIS A 128 2.31 -9.66 1.57
CA HIS A 128 1.96 -10.50 0.44
C HIS A 128 3.13 -11.41 0.02
N SER A 129 4.35 -10.88 -0.05
CA SER A 129 5.55 -11.67 -0.38
C SER A 129 5.84 -12.74 0.69
N LEU A 130 5.65 -12.40 1.97
CA LEU A 130 5.76 -13.39 3.06
C LEU A 130 4.71 -14.49 2.93
N HIS A 131 3.47 -14.15 2.57
CA HIS A 131 2.42 -15.16 2.36
C HIS A 131 2.76 -16.10 1.20
N ALA A 132 3.26 -15.56 0.09
CA ALA A 132 3.67 -16.38 -1.06
C ALA A 132 4.85 -17.32 -0.74
N ALA A 133 5.72 -16.92 0.21
CA ALA A 133 6.86 -17.73 0.66
C ALA A 133 6.48 -18.82 1.68
N VAL A 134 5.27 -18.76 2.26
CA VAL A 134 4.75 -19.75 3.24
C VAL A 134 4.42 -21.06 2.54
N SER A 135 5.41 -21.83 2.14
CA SER A 135 5.17 -23.19 1.65
C SER A 135 5.85 -24.29 2.46
N ASP A 136 6.90 -24.02 3.28
CA ASP A 136 7.65 -25.11 3.87
C ASP A 136 8.35 -24.86 5.23
N GLY A 137 8.14 -23.74 5.94
CA GLY A 137 8.91 -23.45 7.14
C GLY A 137 8.26 -22.52 8.17
N ALA A 138 7.07 -22.86 8.63
CA ALA A 138 6.16 -21.99 9.40
C ALA A 138 6.72 -21.18 10.59
N ASP A 139 7.77 -21.60 11.28
CA ASP A 139 8.24 -20.93 12.50
C ASP A 139 9.13 -19.70 12.23
N SER A 140 9.95 -19.73 11.19
CA SER A 140 10.79 -18.58 10.79
C SER A 140 9.93 -17.44 10.28
N GLU A 141 9.00 -17.75 9.38
CA GLU A 141 8.10 -16.78 8.77
C GLU A 141 7.12 -16.18 9.78
N ARG A 142 6.59 -16.99 10.69
CA ARG A 142 5.78 -16.50 11.82
C ARG A 142 6.56 -15.49 12.68
N THR A 143 7.81 -15.79 12.98
CA THR A 143 8.66 -14.89 13.76
C THR A 143 8.93 -13.59 13.00
N GLN A 144 9.19 -13.66 11.70
CA GLN A 144 9.43 -12.51 10.85
C GLN A 144 8.16 -11.67 10.71
N LEU A 145 7.01 -12.29 10.52
CA LEU A 145 5.69 -11.66 10.45
C LEU A 145 5.38 -10.88 11.74
N HIS A 146 5.59 -11.50 12.90
CA HIS A 146 5.39 -10.84 14.19
C HIS A 146 6.37 -9.68 14.43
N LYS A 147 7.64 -9.82 14.04
CA LYS A 147 8.63 -8.73 14.14
C LYS A 147 8.23 -7.54 13.27
N MET A 148 7.76 -7.82 12.07
CA MET A 148 7.31 -6.80 11.13
C MET A 148 6.07 -6.07 11.66
N TRP A 149 5.08 -6.82 12.15
CA TRP A 149 3.88 -6.27 12.78
C TRP A 149 4.19 -5.35 13.95
N LYS A 150 5.09 -5.76 14.85
CA LYS A 150 5.51 -4.93 16.01
C LYS A 150 6.19 -3.63 15.62
N LYS A 151 6.86 -3.58 14.46
CA LYS A 151 7.53 -2.37 13.96
C LYS A 151 6.59 -1.43 13.22
N CYS A 152 5.38 -1.87 12.88
CA CYS A 152 4.41 -1.06 12.16
C CYS A 152 3.92 0.12 13.00
N PRO A 153 3.67 1.28 12.39
CA PRO A 153 2.98 2.39 13.03
C PRO A 153 1.64 1.94 13.63
N GLN A 154 1.31 2.49 14.80
CA GLN A 154 0.08 2.13 15.52
C GLN A 154 -1.20 2.36 14.69
N ALA A 155 -1.18 3.34 13.79
CA ALA A 155 -2.29 3.61 12.88
C ALA A 155 -2.66 2.38 12.01
N PHE A 156 -1.68 1.55 11.63
CA PHE A 156 -1.93 0.35 10.82
C PHE A 156 -2.56 -0.78 11.63
N HIS A 157 -2.33 -0.83 12.94
CA HIS A 157 -3.02 -1.77 13.83
C HIS A 157 -4.52 -1.48 14.00
N GLN A 158 -5.00 -0.34 13.49
CA GLN A 158 -6.40 0.08 13.50
C GLN A 158 -6.99 0.13 12.08
N ASP A 159 -6.18 -0.07 11.05
CA ASP A 159 -6.66 -0.10 9.67
C ASP A 159 -7.26 -1.46 9.33
N ALA A 160 -8.57 -1.46 9.03
CA ALA A 160 -9.33 -2.69 8.82
C ALA A 160 -8.76 -3.59 7.69
N LYS A 161 -8.23 -3.00 6.61
CA LYS A 161 -7.64 -3.76 5.49
C LYS A 161 -6.33 -4.42 5.89
N VAL A 162 -5.45 -3.67 6.58
CA VAL A 162 -4.15 -4.18 7.04
C VAL A 162 -4.36 -5.26 8.09
N VAL A 163 -5.21 -5.00 9.10
CA VAL A 163 -5.56 -5.95 10.16
C VAL A 163 -6.21 -7.21 9.58
N GLY A 164 -7.16 -7.04 8.66
CA GLY A 164 -7.85 -8.15 8.01
C GLY A 164 -6.89 -9.05 7.24
N TYR A 165 -5.95 -8.46 6.50
CA TYR A 165 -4.94 -9.22 5.77
C TYR A 165 -3.95 -9.93 6.71
N TYR A 166 -3.41 -9.20 7.69
CA TYR A 166 -2.49 -9.76 8.69
C TYR A 166 -3.12 -10.91 9.48
N SER A 167 -4.40 -10.76 9.88
CA SER A 167 -5.12 -11.82 10.58
C SER A 167 -5.33 -13.07 9.72
N SER A 168 -5.56 -12.91 8.40
CA SER A 168 -5.64 -14.05 7.48
C SER A 168 -4.32 -14.81 7.42
N LEU A 169 -3.19 -14.08 7.31
CA LEU A 169 -1.86 -14.72 7.33
C LEU A 169 -1.60 -15.50 8.62
N LEU A 170 -2.02 -14.96 9.78
CA LEU A 170 -1.89 -15.67 11.05
C LEU A 170 -2.73 -16.95 11.08
N LEU A 171 -3.93 -16.94 10.49
CA LEU A 171 -4.77 -18.13 10.37
C LEU A 171 -4.12 -19.18 9.47
N ASP A 172 -3.56 -18.79 8.34
CA ASP A 172 -2.85 -19.69 7.41
C ASP A 172 -1.63 -20.31 8.04
N LEU A 173 -0.93 -19.56 8.91
CA LEU A 173 0.19 -20.06 9.75
C LEU A 173 -0.26 -20.84 10.99
N GLY A 174 -1.56 -21.05 11.18
CA GLY A 174 -2.13 -21.77 12.32
C GLY A 174 -2.13 -21.00 13.64
N ASP A 175 -1.76 -19.70 13.65
CA ASP A 175 -1.84 -18.86 14.85
C ASP A 175 -3.24 -18.26 15.04
N ARG A 176 -4.21 -19.14 15.30
CA ARG A 176 -5.62 -18.79 15.50
C ARG A 176 -5.82 -17.80 16.65
N ARG A 177 -5.04 -17.97 17.73
CA ARG A 177 -5.12 -17.09 18.90
C ARG A 177 -4.57 -15.70 18.62
N GLY A 178 -3.48 -15.58 17.88
CA GLY A 178 -2.91 -14.31 17.44
C GLY A 178 -3.87 -13.55 16.52
N ALA A 179 -4.44 -14.25 15.54
CA ALA A 179 -5.42 -13.70 14.62
C ALA A 179 -6.63 -13.10 15.34
N ALA A 180 -7.22 -13.84 16.31
CA ALA A 180 -8.33 -13.35 17.10
C ALA A 180 -7.97 -12.06 17.86
N LYS A 181 -6.84 -12.04 18.58
CA LYS A 181 -6.40 -10.88 19.37
C LYS A 181 -6.19 -9.63 18.54
N VAL A 182 -5.64 -9.78 17.33
CA VAL A 182 -5.38 -8.64 16.45
C VAL A 182 -6.68 -8.01 15.98
N ILE A 183 -7.69 -8.82 15.62
CA ILE A 183 -9.01 -8.31 15.23
C ILE A 183 -9.74 -7.71 16.45
N GLU A 184 -9.72 -8.38 17.59
CA GLU A 184 -10.32 -7.90 18.84
C GLU A 184 -9.78 -6.51 19.20
N TYR A 185 -8.44 -6.35 19.21
CA TYR A 185 -7.80 -5.07 19.48
C TYR A 185 -8.21 -3.97 18.49
N ALA A 186 -8.25 -4.30 17.20
CA ALA A 186 -8.62 -3.33 16.17
C ALA A 186 -10.08 -2.90 16.30
N LEU A 187 -11.00 -3.82 16.60
CA LEU A 187 -12.43 -3.54 16.78
C LEU A 187 -12.72 -2.70 18.02
N GLU A 188 -11.91 -2.83 19.09
CA GLU A 188 -12.02 -1.95 20.27
C GLU A 188 -11.66 -0.48 19.94
N LYS A 189 -10.72 -0.26 19.00
CA LYS A 189 -10.23 1.07 18.63
C LYS A 189 -11.02 1.69 17.48
N CYS A 190 -11.31 0.89 16.46
CA CYS A 190 -12.00 1.31 15.26
C CYS A 190 -12.98 0.23 14.82
N TRP A 191 -14.26 0.51 14.97
CA TRP A 191 -15.33 -0.43 14.59
C TRP A 191 -15.39 -0.58 13.08
N SER A 192 -15.33 -1.81 12.59
CA SER A 192 -15.33 -2.13 11.15
C SER A 192 -16.19 -3.36 10.88
N VAL A 193 -17.16 -3.19 9.99
CA VAL A 193 -18.03 -4.28 9.52
C VAL A 193 -17.23 -5.41 8.87
N ASP A 194 -16.21 -5.07 8.09
CA ASP A 194 -15.34 -6.05 7.44
C ASP A 194 -14.60 -6.93 8.47
N LEU A 195 -14.07 -6.31 9.54
CA LEU A 195 -13.40 -7.06 10.61
C LEU A 195 -14.36 -7.92 11.43
N ILE A 196 -15.58 -7.45 11.66
CA ILE A 196 -16.63 -8.23 12.36
C ILE A 196 -16.98 -9.48 11.54
N HIS A 197 -17.17 -9.32 10.23
CA HIS A 197 -17.44 -10.45 9.35
C HIS A 197 -16.28 -11.45 9.34
N ARG A 198 -15.04 -10.97 9.27
CA ARG A 198 -13.84 -11.83 9.35
C ARG A 198 -13.75 -12.54 10.69
N TYR A 199 -14.02 -11.81 11.79
CA TYR A 199 -14.07 -12.40 13.12
C TYR A 199 -15.12 -13.49 13.22
N GLY A 200 -16.28 -13.26 12.65
CA GLY A 200 -17.37 -14.25 12.60
C GLY A 200 -17.11 -15.44 11.68
N ALA A 201 -16.38 -15.25 10.59
CA ALA A 201 -16.10 -16.31 9.62
C ALA A 201 -14.96 -17.23 10.05
N ALA A 202 -13.96 -16.73 10.78
CA ALA A 202 -12.80 -17.47 11.17
C ALA A 202 -13.08 -18.49 12.29
N GLU A 203 -12.40 -19.63 12.23
CA GLU A 203 -12.40 -20.63 13.29
C GLU A 203 -11.22 -20.35 14.23
N TYR A 204 -11.53 -19.95 15.47
CA TYR A 204 -10.54 -19.75 16.51
C TYR A 204 -10.51 -20.95 17.46
N ASP A 205 -9.50 -21.02 18.34
CA ASP A 205 -9.27 -22.16 19.24
C ASP A 205 -10.44 -22.43 20.20
N SER A 206 -11.26 -21.42 20.52
CA SER A 206 -12.40 -21.55 21.41
C SER A 206 -13.58 -20.71 20.89
N HIS A 207 -14.61 -21.40 20.40
CA HIS A 207 -15.86 -20.77 19.96
C HIS A 207 -16.59 -20.08 21.11
N SER A 208 -16.59 -20.70 22.30
CA SER A 208 -17.22 -20.11 23.49
C SER A 208 -16.57 -18.80 23.92
N ARG A 209 -15.21 -18.72 23.84
CA ARG A 209 -14.51 -17.45 24.09
C ARG A 209 -14.81 -16.43 22.99
N GLN A 210 -14.82 -16.85 21.73
CA GLN A 210 -15.18 -15.99 20.59
C GLN A 210 -16.59 -15.40 20.77
N LEU A 211 -17.55 -16.22 21.17
CA LEU A 211 -18.91 -15.79 21.44
C LEU A 211 -18.96 -14.79 22.60
N LEU A 212 -18.31 -15.08 23.72
CA LEU A 212 -18.27 -14.19 24.89
C LEU A 212 -17.73 -12.81 24.57
N VAL A 213 -16.63 -12.73 23.79
CA VAL A 213 -16.06 -11.46 23.37
C VAL A 213 -17.02 -10.70 22.47
N ALA A 214 -17.63 -11.38 21.49
CA ALA A 214 -18.55 -10.76 20.56
C ALA A 214 -19.86 -10.30 21.26
N GLU A 215 -20.36 -11.06 22.24
CA GLU A 215 -21.49 -10.65 23.09
C GLU A 215 -21.14 -9.40 23.92
N GLY A 216 -19.89 -9.27 24.38
CA GLY A 216 -19.43 -8.07 25.08
C GLY A 216 -19.57 -6.78 24.24
N TRP A 217 -19.43 -6.87 22.92
CA TRP A 217 -19.63 -5.72 22.04
C TRP A 217 -21.08 -5.27 21.92
N LEU A 218 -22.07 -6.15 22.17
CA LEU A 218 -23.49 -5.79 22.17
C LEU A 218 -23.84 -4.74 23.22
N ALA A 219 -23.12 -4.70 24.34
CA ALA A 219 -23.36 -3.69 25.39
C ALA A 219 -23.24 -2.26 24.84
N SER A 220 -22.30 -2.04 23.91
CA SER A 220 -22.10 -0.74 23.29
C SER A 220 -22.82 -0.57 21.94
N ARG A 221 -23.26 -1.65 21.31
CA ARG A 221 -23.87 -1.69 19.96
C ARG A 221 -25.04 -2.67 19.86
N PRO A 222 -26.10 -2.46 20.63
CA PRO A 222 -27.22 -3.44 20.73
C PRO A 222 -28.03 -3.56 19.41
N ALA A 223 -27.97 -2.54 18.55
CA ALA A 223 -28.71 -2.48 17.29
C ALA A 223 -27.80 -2.60 16.05
N ASP A 224 -26.64 -3.22 16.18
CA ASP A 224 -25.75 -3.47 15.03
C ASP A 224 -26.13 -4.80 14.37
N ALA A 225 -26.77 -4.71 13.18
CA ALA A 225 -27.24 -5.87 12.44
C ALA A 225 -26.10 -6.83 12.02
N GLU A 226 -24.92 -6.29 11.70
CA GLU A 226 -23.77 -7.09 11.26
C GLU A 226 -23.11 -7.82 12.44
N LEU A 227 -23.10 -7.20 13.62
CA LEU A 227 -22.68 -7.86 14.85
C LEU A 227 -23.63 -9.00 15.23
N LEU A 228 -24.94 -8.76 15.18
CA LEU A 228 -25.96 -9.78 15.46
C LEU A 228 -25.84 -10.95 14.47
N LEU A 229 -25.64 -10.67 13.19
CA LEU A 229 -25.40 -11.70 12.16
C LEU A 229 -24.13 -12.52 12.46
N THR A 230 -23.08 -11.86 12.91
CA THR A 230 -21.83 -12.51 13.31
C THR A 230 -22.02 -13.41 14.53
N LEU A 231 -22.72 -12.93 15.55
CA LEU A 231 -23.08 -13.72 16.74
C LEU A 231 -23.90 -14.96 16.37
N ALA A 232 -24.89 -14.80 15.47
CA ALA A 232 -25.67 -15.92 14.99
C ALA A 232 -24.80 -16.98 14.32
N ARG A 233 -23.85 -16.59 13.46
CA ARG A 233 -22.90 -17.52 12.78
C ARG A 233 -21.99 -18.25 13.79
N ILE A 234 -21.49 -17.54 14.82
CA ILE A 234 -20.69 -18.16 15.89
C ILE A 234 -21.53 -19.19 16.65
N CYS A 235 -22.77 -18.81 17.05
CA CYS A 235 -23.70 -19.70 17.72
C CYS A 235 -24.06 -20.95 16.89
N MET A 236 -24.22 -20.81 15.57
CA MET A 236 -24.46 -21.95 14.67
C MET A 236 -23.31 -22.95 14.71
N ARG A 237 -22.07 -22.48 14.71
CA ARG A 237 -20.87 -23.36 14.78
C ARG A 237 -20.74 -24.06 16.14
N ASP A 238 -21.11 -23.36 17.21
CA ASP A 238 -21.11 -23.91 18.58
C ASP A 238 -22.38 -24.73 18.90
N ARG A 239 -23.24 -24.99 17.88
CA ARG A 239 -24.50 -25.73 17.99
C ARG A 239 -25.51 -25.14 18.98
N LEU A 240 -25.43 -23.86 19.23
CA LEU A 240 -26.36 -23.12 20.10
C LEU A 240 -27.56 -22.61 19.28
N TRP A 241 -28.35 -23.56 18.73
CA TRP A 241 -29.39 -23.31 17.74
C TRP A 241 -30.43 -22.27 18.19
N GLY A 242 -30.84 -22.29 19.47
CA GLY A 242 -31.81 -21.33 20.04
C GLY A 242 -31.26 -19.90 19.99
N LYS A 243 -30.04 -19.68 20.53
CA LYS A 243 -29.39 -18.36 20.47
C LYS A 243 -29.10 -17.90 19.03
N ALA A 244 -28.68 -18.82 18.19
CA ALA A 244 -28.43 -18.51 16.77
C ALA A 244 -29.68 -17.95 16.10
N ARG A 245 -30.84 -18.60 16.30
CA ARG A 245 -32.11 -18.14 15.77
C ARG A 245 -32.50 -16.75 16.29
N GLU A 246 -32.37 -16.52 17.59
CA GLU A 246 -32.67 -15.21 18.21
C GLU A 246 -31.81 -14.08 17.59
N TYR A 247 -30.51 -14.30 17.42
CA TYR A 247 -29.61 -13.33 16.80
C TYR A 247 -29.92 -13.10 15.32
N TYR A 248 -30.26 -14.14 14.54
CA TYR A 248 -30.69 -13.98 13.15
C TYR A 248 -31.97 -13.16 13.04
N GLU A 249 -32.99 -13.50 13.86
CA GLU A 249 -34.26 -12.77 13.87
C GLU A 249 -34.06 -11.30 14.29
N ALA A 250 -33.19 -11.04 15.26
CA ALA A 250 -32.83 -9.67 15.68
C ALA A 250 -32.11 -8.90 14.56
N SER A 251 -31.15 -9.52 13.88
CA SER A 251 -30.46 -8.92 12.75
C SER A 251 -31.42 -8.55 11.62
N LEU A 252 -32.31 -9.48 11.25
CA LEU A 252 -33.31 -9.29 10.17
C LEU A 252 -34.31 -8.18 10.46
N LYS A 253 -34.69 -7.99 11.73
CA LYS A 253 -35.57 -6.88 12.14
C LYS A 253 -34.93 -5.52 11.91
N ILE A 254 -33.59 -5.42 12.03
CA ILE A 254 -32.84 -4.17 11.85
C ILE A 254 -32.53 -3.96 10.36
N LYS A 255 -32.01 -4.98 9.72
CA LYS A 255 -31.61 -4.94 8.30
C LYS A 255 -31.98 -6.24 7.59
N PRO A 256 -33.05 -6.26 6.82
CA PRO A 256 -33.39 -7.42 6.01
C PRO A 256 -32.30 -7.70 4.99
N THR A 257 -31.60 -8.81 5.11
CA THR A 257 -30.54 -9.23 4.19
C THR A 257 -30.74 -10.68 3.76
N VAL A 258 -30.46 -10.97 2.48
CA VAL A 258 -30.53 -12.34 1.91
C VAL A 258 -29.50 -13.28 2.55
N CYS A 259 -28.42 -12.76 3.13
CA CYS A 259 -27.37 -13.55 3.76
C CYS A 259 -27.72 -14.09 5.18
N ALA A 260 -28.93 -13.84 5.67
CA ALA A 260 -29.39 -14.34 6.97
C ALA A 260 -30.15 -15.67 6.88
N PHE A 261 -30.23 -16.27 5.68
CA PHE A 261 -30.86 -17.56 5.42
C PHE A 261 -29.84 -18.64 5.10
#